data_afd2b90d433d8c093cb9663b458eee7c
#
_entry.id   afd2b90d433d8c093cb9663b458eee7c
#
_cell.length_a   1.000
_cell.length_b   1.000
_cell.length_c   1.000
_cell.angle_alpha   90.00
_cell.angle_beta   90.00
_cell.angle_gamma   90.00
#
_symmetry.space_group_name_H-M   'P 1'
#
loop_
_entity.id
_entity.type
_entity.pdbx_description
1 polymer ?
#
loop_
_entity_poly.entity_id
_entity_poly.type
_entity_poly.pdbx_seq_one_letter_code
_entity_poly.pdbx_strand_id
1 'polypeptide(L)'
;MIELNRLPMRVPSTAFPTAAEARKNAQVDNGDASPWRRSLNGKWNFRLFDNPDSIPANAVIKPPSKLWTRVTVPGNWTMQDTGDLPQYTNVQMPFDGPPPSLPDKNPTGVYRRPFKVPASWDGRQIVLHI
;
A
#
# COMPACT_ATOMS: atom_id res chain seq x y z
N MET A 1 -5.36 -19.74 -14.86
CA MET A 1 -5.15 -18.27 -14.77
C MET A 1 -5.90 -17.80 -13.53
N ILE A 2 -5.21 -17.29 -12.52
CA ILE A 2 -5.89 -16.74 -11.34
C ILE A 2 -6.45 -15.38 -11.78
N GLU A 3 -7.75 -15.26 -11.88
CA GLU A 3 -8.39 -13.97 -12.08
C GLU A 3 -8.14 -13.12 -10.83
N LEU A 4 -7.24 -12.16 -10.96
CA LEU A 4 -7.09 -11.13 -9.95
C LEU A 4 -8.35 -10.27 -9.99
N ASN A 5 -9.05 -10.14 -8.86
CA ASN A 5 -10.23 -9.28 -8.72
C ASN A 5 -9.80 -7.80 -8.76
N ARG A 6 -9.36 -7.37 -9.94
CA ARG A 6 -8.90 -6.01 -10.23
C ARG A 6 -9.87 -5.32 -11.17
N LEU A 7 -10.23 -4.10 -10.83
CA LEU A 7 -10.90 -3.21 -11.76
C LEU A 7 -9.89 -2.61 -12.76
N PRO A 8 -10.33 -2.25 -13.98
CA PRO A 8 -9.51 -1.51 -14.91
C PRO A 8 -8.95 -0.24 -14.28
N MET A 9 -7.75 0.16 -14.68
CA MET A 9 -7.17 1.43 -14.24
C MET A 9 -8.11 2.58 -14.58
N ARG A 10 -8.38 3.44 -13.61
CA ARG A 10 -9.23 4.62 -13.74
C ARG A 10 -8.54 5.81 -13.11
N VAL A 11 -8.81 6.98 -13.65
CA VAL A 11 -8.43 8.22 -12.99
C VAL A 11 -9.17 8.28 -11.65
N PRO A 12 -8.48 8.52 -10.53
CA PRO A 12 -9.13 8.68 -9.24
C PRO A 12 -10.20 9.78 -9.30
N SER A 13 -11.41 9.44 -8.94
CA SER A 13 -12.50 10.41 -8.83
C SER A 13 -13.11 10.32 -7.45
N THR A 14 -13.51 11.47 -6.91
CA THR A 14 -14.17 11.54 -5.60
C THR A 14 -15.63 11.92 -5.80
N ALA A 15 -16.51 11.04 -5.34
CA ALA A 15 -17.94 11.29 -5.36
C ALA A 15 -18.41 11.97 -4.06
N PHE A 16 -19.41 12.82 -4.17
CA PHE A 16 -20.05 13.52 -3.05
C PHE A 16 -21.57 13.30 -3.07
N PRO A 17 -22.25 13.39 -1.94
CA PRO A 17 -23.71 13.23 -1.86
C PRO A 17 -24.48 14.25 -2.70
N THR A 18 -23.97 15.47 -2.81
CA THR A 18 -24.62 16.56 -3.53
C THR A 18 -23.67 17.34 -4.43
N ALA A 19 -24.21 17.96 -5.46
CA ALA A 19 -23.43 18.83 -6.34
C ALA A 19 -22.87 20.07 -5.59
N ALA A 20 -23.54 20.54 -4.56
CA ALA A 20 -23.06 21.65 -3.73
C ALA A 20 -21.80 21.27 -2.96
N GLU A 21 -21.78 20.07 -2.33
CA GLU A 21 -20.61 19.56 -1.65
C GLU A 21 -19.45 19.27 -2.60
N ALA A 22 -19.73 18.72 -3.79
CA ALA A 22 -18.74 18.52 -4.82
C ALA A 22 -18.07 19.84 -5.23
N ARG A 23 -18.87 20.90 -5.50
CA ARG A 23 -18.33 22.21 -5.88
C ARG A 23 -17.51 22.85 -4.76
N LYS A 24 -17.98 22.75 -3.50
CA LYS A 24 -17.26 23.29 -2.34
C LYS A 24 -15.89 22.66 -2.17
N ASN A 25 -15.73 21.37 -2.49
CA ASN A 25 -14.50 20.60 -2.27
C ASN A 25 -13.66 20.42 -3.55
N ALA A 26 -14.14 20.86 -4.72
CA ALA A 26 -13.45 20.70 -6.00
C ALA A 26 -12.16 21.53 -6.11
N GLN A 27 -12.07 22.65 -5.41
CA GLN A 27 -10.92 23.56 -5.47
C GLN A 27 -9.80 23.18 -4.48
N VAL A 28 -10.10 22.33 -3.53
CA VAL A 28 -9.15 21.79 -2.58
C VAL A 28 -9.09 20.30 -2.90
N ASP A 29 -7.92 19.74 -3.20
CA ASP A 29 -7.77 18.30 -3.40
C ASP A 29 -7.99 17.57 -2.06
N ASN A 30 -9.16 17.78 -1.51
CA ASN A 30 -9.60 17.27 -0.22
C ASN A 30 -10.58 16.12 -0.42
N GLY A 31 -10.11 15.09 -1.14
CA GLY A 31 -10.89 13.87 -1.28
C GLY A 31 -11.33 13.26 0.05
N ASP A 32 -10.64 13.57 1.14
CA ASP A 32 -10.97 13.09 2.49
C ASP A 32 -12.22 13.79 3.07
N ALA A 33 -12.70 14.87 2.45
CA ALA A 33 -13.99 15.52 2.78
C ALA A 33 -15.21 14.71 2.31
N SER A 34 -15.03 13.72 1.42
CA SER A 34 -16.12 12.86 1.00
C SER A 34 -16.44 11.80 2.06
N PRO A 35 -17.74 11.61 2.41
CA PRO A 35 -18.14 10.53 3.32
C PRO A 35 -17.93 9.13 2.72
N TRP A 36 -17.64 9.03 1.43
CA TRP A 36 -17.46 7.77 0.69
C TRP A 36 -15.99 7.48 0.34
N ARG A 37 -15.08 8.29 0.82
CA ARG A 37 -13.65 8.07 0.69
C ARG A 37 -13.02 7.98 2.08
N ARG A 38 -12.08 7.07 2.24
CA ARG A 38 -11.28 6.96 3.45
C ARG A 38 -9.83 6.77 3.09
N SER A 39 -8.99 7.70 3.49
CA SER A 39 -7.55 7.58 3.33
C SER A 39 -6.99 6.48 4.23
N LEU A 40 -6.12 5.66 3.67
CA LEU A 40 -5.31 4.70 4.39
C LEU A 40 -3.88 5.22 4.62
N ASN A 41 -3.62 6.51 4.37
CA ASN A 41 -2.35 7.15 4.68
C ASN A 41 -2.08 7.16 6.19
N GLY A 42 -0.81 7.18 6.58
CA GLY A 42 -0.40 7.25 7.97
C GLY A 42 0.43 6.07 8.43
N LYS A 43 0.33 5.67 9.67
CA LYS A 43 1.18 4.62 10.26
C LYS A 43 0.67 3.21 9.91
N TRP A 44 1.57 2.40 9.33
CA TRP A 44 1.34 1.00 9.00
C TRP A 44 2.31 0.12 9.76
N ASN A 45 1.92 -1.11 10.02
CA ASN A 45 2.84 -2.14 10.45
C ASN A 45 3.64 -2.61 9.24
N PHE A 46 4.94 -2.76 9.40
CA PHE A 46 5.88 -3.13 8.34
C PHE A 46 6.83 -4.22 8.84
N ARG A 47 7.17 -5.14 7.97
CA ARG A 47 8.22 -6.12 8.22
C ARG A 47 8.99 -6.37 6.93
N LEU A 48 10.31 -6.28 7.04
CA LEU A 48 11.25 -6.61 5.97
C LEU A 48 11.60 -8.09 6.02
N PHE A 49 11.73 -8.69 4.85
CA PHE A 49 12.21 -10.05 4.61
C PHE A 49 13.34 -10.02 3.58
N ASP A 50 14.24 -10.98 3.62
CA ASP A 50 15.39 -11.03 2.70
C ASP A 50 14.96 -11.31 1.25
N ASN A 51 13.88 -12.05 1.07
CA ASN A 51 13.29 -12.37 -0.23
C ASN A 51 11.81 -12.80 -0.07
N PRO A 52 11.03 -12.90 -1.17
CA PRO A 52 9.64 -13.33 -1.12
C PRO A 52 9.43 -14.72 -0.51
N ASP A 53 10.35 -15.65 -0.75
CA ASP A 53 10.24 -17.05 -0.31
C ASP A 53 10.44 -17.19 1.20
N SER A 54 11.09 -16.22 1.83
CA SER A 54 11.28 -16.17 3.28
C SER A 54 10.04 -15.70 4.04
N ILE A 55 8.97 -15.30 3.34
CA ILE A 55 7.73 -14.84 3.97
C ILE A 55 6.89 -16.04 4.43
N PRO A 56 6.67 -16.22 5.75
CA PRO A 56 5.83 -17.31 6.23
C PRO A 56 4.39 -17.17 5.70
N ALA A 57 3.79 -18.28 5.31
CA ALA A 57 2.41 -18.30 4.77
C ALA A 57 1.38 -17.62 5.70
N ASN A 58 1.61 -17.66 7.01
CA ASN A 58 0.75 -17.03 8.01
C ASN A 58 1.08 -15.56 8.30
N ALA A 59 2.16 -15.01 7.72
CA ALA A 59 2.60 -13.64 7.99
C ALA A 59 1.52 -12.58 7.69
N VAL A 60 0.66 -12.86 6.71
CA VAL A 60 -0.44 -11.96 6.33
C VAL A 60 -1.69 -12.19 7.19
N ILE A 61 -2.00 -13.45 7.54
CA ILE A 61 -3.25 -13.84 8.21
C ILE A 61 -3.15 -13.69 9.73
N LYS A 62 -2.09 -14.20 10.34
CA LYS A 62 -1.84 -14.17 11.80
C LYS A 62 -0.40 -13.82 12.11
N PRO A 63 0.03 -12.60 11.82
CA PRO A 63 1.42 -12.23 12.06
C PRO A 63 1.71 -12.16 13.56
N PRO A 64 2.87 -12.67 13.99
CA PRO A 64 3.31 -12.52 15.38
C PRO A 64 3.47 -11.03 15.70
N SER A 65 2.90 -10.58 16.81
CA SER A 65 2.79 -9.16 17.17
C SER A 65 4.14 -8.47 17.45
N LYS A 66 5.18 -9.23 17.78
CA LYS A 66 6.47 -8.69 18.29
C LYS A 66 7.51 -8.31 17.22
N LEU A 67 7.23 -8.54 15.93
CA LEU A 67 8.25 -8.40 14.86
C LEU A 67 7.89 -7.33 13.82
N TRP A 68 6.99 -6.41 14.16
CA TRP A 68 6.55 -5.35 13.25
C TRP A 68 7.11 -4.01 13.68
N THR A 69 7.74 -3.30 12.73
CA THR A 69 8.07 -1.90 12.86
C THR A 69 6.93 -1.02 12.36
N ARG A 70 7.03 0.29 12.59
CA ARG A 70 6.03 1.26 12.14
C ARG A 70 6.63 2.12 11.05
N VAL A 71 5.99 2.14 9.89
CA VAL A 71 6.35 3.03 8.78
C VAL A 71 5.21 3.98 8.46
N THR A 72 5.56 5.12 7.88
CA THR A 72 4.58 6.08 7.37
C THR A 72 4.29 5.79 5.90
N VAL A 73 3.03 5.74 5.51
CA VAL A 73 2.56 5.55 4.14
C VAL A 73 1.71 6.77 3.75
N PRO A 74 1.91 7.39 2.61
CA PRO A 74 2.94 7.09 1.61
C PRO A 74 4.35 7.41 2.13
N GLY A 75 5.33 6.68 1.64
CA GLY A 75 6.72 6.87 1.98
C GLY A 75 7.57 5.67 1.60
N ASN A 76 8.83 5.92 1.30
CA ASN A 76 9.79 4.90 0.97
C ASN A 76 10.32 4.23 2.25
N TRP A 77 10.25 2.92 2.34
CA TRP A 77 10.70 2.20 3.55
C TRP A 77 12.20 2.32 3.79
N THR A 78 13.01 2.41 2.73
CA THR A 78 14.46 2.55 2.81
C THR A 78 14.92 3.87 3.44
N MET A 79 13.98 4.83 3.58
CA MET A 79 14.21 6.12 4.23
C MET A 79 13.60 6.19 5.65
N GLN A 80 13.16 5.06 6.22
CA GLN A 80 12.40 5.04 7.48
C GLN A 80 12.97 4.09 8.54
N ASP A 81 14.28 3.86 8.54
CA ASP A 81 14.96 3.00 9.53
C ASP A 81 14.37 1.57 9.62
N THR A 82 14.18 0.96 8.47
CA THR A 82 13.65 -0.41 8.37
C THR A 82 14.74 -1.49 8.28
N GLY A 83 16.00 -1.09 8.26
CA GLY A 83 17.15 -1.99 8.08
C GLY A 83 17.53 -2.22 6.61
N ASP A 84 16.77 -1.67 5.66
CA ASP A 84 17.11 -1.65 4.25
C ASP A 84 17.57 -0.24 3.85
N LEU A 85 18.50 -0.15 2.90
CA LEU A 85 19.08 1.11 2.46
C LEU A 85 18.64 1.49 1.05
N PRO A 86 18.57 2.78 0.74
CA PRO A 86 18.33 3.23 -0.63
C PRO A 86 19.41 2.71 -1.57
N GLN A 87 18.99 2.21 -2.73
CA GLN A 87 19.89 1.77 -3.79
C GLN A 87 19.94 2.82 -4.89
N TYR A 88 21.16 3.18 -5.29
CA TYR A 88 21.39 4.10 -6.38
C TYR A 88 21.84 3.32 -7.61
N THR A 89 21.00 3.29 -8.64
CA THR A 89 21.12 2.35 -9.74
C THR A 89 21.52 2.96 -11.09
N ASN A 90 21.79 4.26 -11.17
CA ASN A 90 22.09 4.90 -12.44
C ASN A 90 23.52 4.67 -12.93
N VAL A 91 24.43 4.19 -12.07
CA VAL A 91 25.85 3.94 -12.41
C VAL A 91 26.12 2.44 -12.52
N GLN A 92 25.52 1.65 -11.65
CA GLN A 92 25.71 0.21 -11.61
C GLN A 92 24.39 -0.49 -11.27
N MET A 93 24.08 -1.56 -12.01
CA MET A 93 22.94 -2.40 -11.67
C MET A 93 23.21 -3.11 -10.33
N PRO A 94 22.24 -3.12 -9.39
CA PRO A 94 22.43 -3.72 -8.08
C PRO A 94 22.37 -5.26 -8.11
N PHE A 95 22.15 -5.86 -9.28
CA PHE A 95 21.98 -7.30 -9.48
C PHE A 95 23.04 -7.85 -10.43
N ASP A 96 23.70 -8.92 -10.01
CA ASP A 96 24.83 -9.51 -10.73
C ASP A 96 24.41 -10.49 -11.84
N GLY A 97 23.13 -10.82 -11.98
CA GLY A 97 22.63 -11.80 -12.93
C GLY A 97 21.98 -11.18 -14.18
N PRO A 98 22.03 -11.88 -15.35
CA PRO A 98 21.25 -11.45 -16.48
C PRO A 98 19.74 -11.66 -16.22
N PRO A 99 18.86 -10.77 -16.74
CA PRO A 99 17.42 -11.01 -16.66
C PRO A 99 17.04 -12.36 -17.33
N PRO A 100 16.08 -13.11 -16.76
CA PRO A 100 15.19 -12.81 -15.64
C PRO A 100 15.68 -13.30 -14.27
N SER A 101 16.97 -13.55 -14.10
CA SER A 101 17.51 -14.03 -12.82
C SER A 101 17.28 -13.02 -11.72
N LEU A 102 16.79 -13.50 -10.57
CA LEU A 102 16.63 -12.70 -9.37
C LEU A 102 17.77 -13.00 -8.40
N PRO A 103 18.28 -12.01 -7.66
CA PRO A 103 19.29 -12.25 -6.64
C PRO A 103 18.69 -13.01 -5.45
N ASP A 104 19.50 -13.78 -4.73
CA ASP A 104 19.11 -14.47 -3.50
C ASP A 104 18.61 -13.48 -2.44
N LYS A 105 19.28 -12.34 -2.34
CA LYS A 105 18.85 -11.21 -1.51
C LYS A 105 17.98 -10.28 -2.36
N ASN A 106 16.67 -10.39 -2.18
CA ASN A 106 15.66 -9.56 -2.86
C ASN A 106 14.72 -8.97 -1.80
N PRO A 107 15.11 -7.87 -1.11
CA PRO A 107 14.38 -7.33 0.03
C PRO A 107 12.90 -7.14 -0.26
N THR A 108 12.06 -7.73 0.57
CA THR A 108 10.61 -7.73 0.37
C THR A 108 9.91 -7.20 1.60
N GLY A 109 9.15 -6.11 1.43
CA GLY A 109 8.41 -5.47 2.50
C GLY A 109 6.97 -5.94 2.58
N VAL A 110 6.55 -6.41 3.75
CA VAL A 110 5.15 -6.71 4.02
C VAL A 110 4.54 -5.57 4.84
N TYR A 111 3.48 -4.99 4.31
CA TYR A 111 2.73 -3.92 4.95
C TYR A 111 1.40 -4.44 5.49
N ARG A 112 1.02 -3.99 6.67
CA ARG A 112 -0.27 -4.34 7.26
C ARG A 112 -0.90 -3.16 7.97
N ARG A 113 -2.16 -2.89 7.62
CA ARG A 113 -2.99 -1.91 8.32
C ARG A 113 -4.41 -2.45 8.47
N PRO A 114 -4.91 -2.68 9.71
CA PRO A 114 -6.31 -2.95 9.92
C PRO A 114 -7.13 -1.67 9.73
N PHE A 115 -8.27 -1.78 9.09
CA PHE A 115 -9.25 -0.72 8.98
C PHE A 115 -10.66 -1.28 9.11
N LYS A 116 -11.61 -0.43 9.48
CA LYS A 116 -13.03 -0.78 9.53
C LYS A 116 -13.76 -0.08 8.41
N VAL A 117 -14.57 -0.82 7.68
CA VAL A 117 -15.52 -0.26 6.72
C VAL A 117 -16.64 0.40 7.51
N PRO A 118 -17.00 1.66 7.23
CA PRO A 118 -18.12 2.31 7.89
C PRO A 118 -19.44 1.58 7.60
N ALA A 119 -20.30 1.43 8.58
CA ALA A 119 -21.63 0.81 8.39
C ALA A 119 -22.49 1.57 7.37
N SER A 120 -22.29 2.88 7.22
CA SER A 120 -22.95 3.71 6.21
C SER A 120 -22.58 3.35 4.76
N TRP A 121 -21.61 2.47 4.57
CA TRP A 121 -21.21 1.98 3.24
C TRP A 121 -21.86 0.64 2.89
N ASP A 122 -22.73 0.12 3.74
CA ASP A 122 -23.47 -1.11 3.46
C ASP A 122 -24.25 -1.03 2.14
N GLY A 123 -24.27 -2.12 1.40
CA GLY A 123 -24.85 -2.21 0.07
C GLY A 123 -24.07 -1.48 -1.05
N ARG A 124 -22.91 -0.92 -0.78
CA ARG A 124 -22.07 -0.24 -1.78
C ARG A 124 -20.93 -1.14 -2.27
N GLN A 125 -20.53 -0.96 -3.52
CA GLN A 125 -19.27 -1.52 -4.00
C GLN A 125 -18.11 -0.73 -3.38
N ILE A 126 -17.22 -1.45 -2.70
CA ILE A 126 -16.04 -0.86 -2.06
C ILE A 126 -14.83 -1.17 -2.91
N VAL A 127 -14.09 -0.13 -3.29
CA VAL A 127 -12.88 -0.24 -4.11
C VAL A 127 -11.68 0.19 -3.27
N LEU A 128 -10.68 -0.67 -3.19
CA LEU A 128 -9.37 -0.32 -2.65
C LEU A 128 -8.51 0.22 -3.81
N HIS A 129 -7.99 1.43 -3.61
CA HIS A 129 -7.05 2.05 -4.53
C HIS A 129 -5.66 2.11 -3.86
N ILE A 130 -4.66 1.50 -4.50
CA ILE A 130 -3.26 1.46 -4.06
C ILE A 130 -2.39 2.09 -5.11
#